data_9154e0679f0c1dcabddea57dedab3f6b
#
_entry.id   9154e0679f0c1dcabddea57dedab3f6b
#
_cell.length_a   1.000
_cell.length_b   1.000
_cell.length_c   1.000
_cell.angle_alpha   90.00
_cell.angle_beta   90.00
_cell.angle_gamma   90.00
#
_symmetry.space_group_name_H-M   'P 1'
#
loop_
_entity.id
_entity.type
_entity.pdbx_description
1 polymer ?
#
loop_
_entity_poly.entity_id
_entity_poly.type
_entity_poly.pdbx_seq_one_letter_code
_entity_poly.pdbx_strand_id
1 'polypeptide(L)'
;GRVGETFGEDPLLVSNMGTSMIKGLQLDNFTGFDKVIACAKHLIAGSEPINGLNLSPTDISSRTLNEIYLPPYKSAVEAGVFSIMAAHNEINGVPSHANKELMTNLIRDNWGFNGFFVSDWLDIERLETLHHIAKDFKEATMLAVSAGIDMHMHGPLFPEKIVELVNEGKLSLNRVNDACSKILEAKFKLGLFENKYVDLNKIDDILFNQTHRNTALKTAREGIVLLKNNSILPLTKTPSKKNKILVTGPN
;
A
#
# COMPACT_ATOMS: atom_id res chain seq x y z
N GLY A 1 -10.46 6.25 -10.70
CA GLY A 1 -11.21 6.23 -9.51
C GLY A 1 -10.45 6.57 -8.23
N ARG A 2 -9.23 6.05 -8.02
CA ARG A 2 -8.49 6.16 -6.72
C ARG A 2 -7.37 7.22 -6.72
N VAL A 3 -7.50 8.28 -7.54
CA VAL A 3 -6.50 9.36 -7.66
C VAL A 3 -6.16 10.01 -6.31
N GLY A 4 -7.17 10.15 -5.43
CA GLY A 4 -6.97 10.70 -4.09
C GLY A 4 -6.04 9.87 -3.16
N GLU A 5 -5.69 8.65 -3.56
CA GLU A 5 -4.80 7.75 -2.82
C GLU A 5 -3.39 7.68 -3.43
N THR A 6 -3.09 8.50 -4.43
CA THR A 6 -1.82 8.50 -5.16
C THR A 6 -1.06 9.81 -5.00
N PHE A 7 0.22 9.79 -5.30
CA PHE A 7 1.07 11.00 -5.34
C PHE A 7 0.96 11.74 -6.68
N GLY A 8 0.15 11.27 -7.62
CA GLY A 8 -0.05 11.88 -8.92
C GLY A 8 -0.04 10.88 -10.06
N GLU A 9 0.01 11.38 -11.29
CA GLU A 9 -0.07 10.58 -12.53
C GLU A 9 1.30 10.32 -13.16
N ASP A 10 2.32 11.10 -12.82
CA ASP A 10 3.68 10.94 -13.33
C ASP A 10 4.42 9.83 -12.55
N PRO A 11 4.86 8.75 -13.22
CA PRO A 11 5.53 7.64 -12.55
C PRO A 11 6.86 8.03 -11.88
N LEU A 12 7.57 9.04 -12.36
CA LEU A 12 8.77 9.56 -11.72
C LEU A 12 8.43 10.31 -10.42
N LEU A 13 7.40 11.16 -10.44
CA LEU A 13 6.90 11.84 -9.24
C LEU A 13 6.46 10.83 -8.18
N VAL A 14 5.65 9.84 -8.59
CA VAL A 14 5.16 8.79 -7.68
C VAL A 14 6.32 7.98 -7.09
N SER A 15 7.33 7.64 -7.90
CA SER A 15 8.55 6.96 -7.44
C SER A 15 9.30 7.76 -6.39
N ASN A 16 9.53 9.04 -6.64
CA ASN A 16 10.27 9.92 -5.72
C ASN A 16 9.52 10.15 -4.41
N MET A 17 8.23 10.43 -4.49
CA MET A 17 7.39 10.65 -3.31
C MET A 17 7.21 9.36 -2.50
N GLY A 18 6.95 8.23 -3.16
CA GLY A 18 6.84 6.92 -2.52
C GLY A 18 8.14 6.52 -1.82
N THR A 19 9.29 6.69 -2.48
CA THR A 19 10.62 6.45 -1.87
C THR A 19 10.84 7.31 -0.64
N SER A 20 10.49 8.60 -0.71
CA SER A 20 10.63 9.51 0.44
C SER A 20 9.72 9.10 1.60
N MET A 21 8.49 8.67 1.31
CA MET A 21 7.55 8.19 2.33
C MET A 21 8.09 6.90 2.99
N ILE A 22 8.55 5.93 2.21
CA ILE A 22 9.13 4.68 2.72
C ILE A 22 10.29 4.98 3.66
N LYS A 23 11.25 5.81 3.23
CA LYS A 23 12.39 6.20 4.05
C LYS A 23 12.00 6.94 5.32
N GLY A 24 10.98 7.82 5.24
CA GLY A 24 10.46 8.53 6.41
C GLY A 24 9.79 7.62 7.43
N LEU A 25 9.06 6.61 6.98
CA LEU A 25 8.35 5.66 7.86
C LEU A 25 9.29 4.60 8.45
N GLN A 26 10.19 4.04 7.63
CA GLN A 26 11.04 2.91 8.02
C GLN A 26 12.41 3.32 8.55
N LEU A 27 12.97 4.45 8.08
CA LEU A 27 14.37 4.82 8.26
C LEU A 27 15.33 3.67 7.83
N ASP A 28 16.61 3.74 8.20
CA ASP A 28 17.59 2.81 7.64
C ASP A 28 17.62 1.41 8.29
N ASN A 29 17.01 1.21 9.47
CA ASN A 29 17.20 -0.04 10.22
C ASN A 29 16.03 -0.55 11.06
N PHE A 30 14.82 -0.03 10.93
CA PHE A 30 13.63 -0.45 11.71
C PHE A 30 13.77 -0.47 13.24
N THR A 31 14.88 -0.02 13.79
CA THR A 31 15.10 -0.03 15.24
C THR A 31 14.71 1.29 15.85
N GLY A 32 13.70 1.28 16.71
CA GLY A 32 13.22 2.46 17.44
C GLY A 32 11.70 2.51 17.57
N PHE A 33 11.21 3.21 18.57
CA PHE A 33 9.78 3.34 18.89
C PHE A 33 9.01 4.25 17.92
N ASP A 34 9.71 4.95 17.05
CA ASP A 34 9.20 5.95 16.12
C ASP A 34 9.10 5.43 14.67
N LYS A 35 9.24 4.12 14.47
CA LYS A 35 9.28 3.51 13.15
C LYS A 35 8.13 2.55 12.92
N VAL A 36 7.69 2.49 11.67
CA VAL A 36 6.65 1.57 11.21
C VAL A 36 7.03 1.00 9.85
N ILE A 37 6.49 -0.17 9.52
CA ILE A 37 6.63 -0.75 8.20
C ILE A 37 5.78 0.04 7.20
N ALA A 38 6.40 0.47 6.10
CA ALA A 38 5.69 1.03 4.96
C ALA A 38 5.05 -0.09 4.13
N CYS A 39 3.92 0.21 3.52
CA CYS A 39 3.23 -0.67 2.59
C CYS A 39 3.05 0.03 1.25
N ALA A 40 3.72 -0.46 0.20
CA ALA A 40 3.45 0.01 -1.16
C ALA A 40 2.17 -0.64 -1.68
N LYS A 41 1.20 0.18 -2.11
CA LYS A 41 -0.11 -0.33 -2.50
C LYS A 41 -0.82 0.55 -3.53
N HIS A 42 -1.78 0.04 -4.27
CA HIS A 42 -2.15 -1.38 -4.35
C HIS A 42 -1.55 -1.95 -5.64
N LEU A 43 -0.86 -3.06 -5.55
CA LEU A 43 -0.16 -3.69 -6.67
C LEU A 43 -1.17 -4.45 -7.54
N ILE A 44 -1.56 -3.98 -8.73
CA ILE A 44 -1.03 -2.90 -9.53
C ILE A 44 -2.13 -2.34 -10.44
N ALA A 45 -1.95 -1.12 -10.95
CA ALA A 45 -2.82 -0.48 -11.95
C ALA A 45 -4.32 -0.38 -11.58
N GLY A 46 -4.64 -0.38 -10.28
CA GLY A 46 -6.00 -0.16 -9.78
C GLY A 46 -6.55 1.26 -10.00
N SER A 47 -5.77 2.15 -10.61
CA SER A 47 -6.20 3.48 -11.04
C SER A 47 -6.82 3.49 -12.44
N GLU A 48 -6.69 2.42 -13.21
CA GLU A 48 -7.14 2.31 -14.60
C GLU A 48 -8.09 1.12 -14.87
N PRO A 49 -9.02 0.83 -13.95
CA PRO A 49 -9.98 -0.24 -14.19
C PRO A 49 -11.01 0.20 -15.24
N ILE A 50 -11.59 -0.76 -15.93
CA ILE A 50 -12.66 -0.53 -16.92
C ILE A 50 -13.78 0.28 -16.29
N ASN A 51 -14.24 1.32 -16.97
CA ASN A 51 -15.27 2.28 -16.52
C ASN A 51 -14.91 3.04 -15.21
N GLY A 52 -13.66 3.03 -14.76
CA GLY A 52 -13.24 3.69 -13.52
C GLY A 52 -13.82 3.07 -12.25
N LEU A 53 -14.39 1.88 -12.32
CA LEU A 53 -15.00 1.18 -11.19
C LEU A 53 -13.94 0.36 -10.44
N ASN A 54 -13.86 0.58 -9.13
CA ASN A 54 -13.00 -0.24 -8.27
C ASN A 54 -13.41 -1.73 -8.39
N LEU A 55 -12.46 -2.64 -8.35
CA LEU A 55 -12.64 -4.09 -8.56
C LEU A 55 -12.82 -4.54 -10.03
N SER A 56 -13.08 -3.62 -10.95
CA SER A 56 -13.20 -3.98 -12.37
C SER A 56 -11.86 -4.41 -12.96
N PRO A 57 -11.86 -5.22 -14.03
CA PRO A 57 -10.67 -5.60 -14.76
C PRO A 57 -9.87 -4.39 -15.26
N THR A 58 -8.57 -4.58 -15.42
CA THR A 58 -7.67 -3.61 -16.04
C THR A 58 -7.01 -4.25 -17.25
N ASP A 59 -7.37 -3.78 -18.46
CA ASP A 59 -6.78 -4.21 -19.70
C ASP A 59 -5.73 -3.19 -20.15
N ILE A 60 -4.46 -3.52 -19.97
CA ILE A 60 -3.35 -2.65 -20.33
C ILE A 60 -2.27 -3.41 -21.11
N SER A 61 -1.59 -2.68 -22.00
CA SER A 61 -0.46 -3.26 -22.73
C SER A 61 0.71 -3.55 -21.78
N SER A 62 1.54 -4.54 -22.13
CA SER A 62 2.81 -4.77 -21.41
C SER A 62 3.71 -3.53 -21.41
N ARG A 63 3.67 -2.70 -22.46
CA ARG A 63 4.38 -1.44 -22.52
C ARG A 63 3.88 -0.48 -21.41
N THR A 64 2.58 -0.23 -21.34
CA THR A 64 1.98 0.65 -20.31
C THR A 64 2.29 0.16 -18.91
N LEU A 65 2.18 -1.15 -18.67
CA LEU A 65 2.53 -1.76 -17.40
C LEU A 65 3.99 -1.47 -17.01
N ASN A 66 4.93 -1.67 -17.95
CA ASN A 66 6.36 -1.50 -17.70
C ASN A 66 6.82 -0.04 -17.63
N GLU A 67 6.20 0.87 -18.38
CA GLU A 67 6.61 2.27 -18.44
C GLU A 67 5.94 3.14 -17.36
N ILE A 68 4.74 2.79 -16.92
CA ILE A 68 3.92 3.63 -16.04
C ILE A 68 3.76 3.01 -14.65
N TYR A 69 3.29 1.77 -14.56
CA TYR A 69 2.84 1.20 -13.29
C TYR A 69 3.91 0.46 -12.51
N LEU A 70 4.84 -0.22 -13.17
CA LEU A 70 5.91 -0.96 -12.49
C LEU A 70 7.04 -0.08 -11.93
N PRO A 71 7.46 1.05 -12.55
CA PRO A 71 8.58 1.85 -12.04
C PRO A 71 8.42 2.33 -10.60
N PRO A 72 7.26 2.82 -10.12
CA PRO A 72 7.07 3.19 -8.72
C PRO A 72 7.28 2.03 -7.75
N TYR A 73 6.82 0.82 -8.10
CA TYR A 73 7.02 -0.37 -7.27
C TYR A 73 8.47 -0.84 -7.27
N LYS A 74 9.17 -0.75 -8.39
CA LYS A 74 10.60 -1.02 -8.45
C LYS A 74 11.37 -0.08 -7.54
N SER A 75 11.09 1.23 -7.63
CA SER A 75 11.69 2.24 -6.74
C SER A 75 11.36 1.98 -5.26
N ALA A 76 10.14 1.51 -4.96
CA ALA A 76 9.77 1.14 -3.59
C ALA A 76 10.57 -0.07 -3.08
N VAL A 77 10.78 -1.10 -3.91
CA VAL A 77 11.62 -2.27 -3.57
C VAL A 77 13.07 -1.85 -3.35
N GLU A 78 13.63 -1.02 -4.24
CA GLU A 78 14.99 -0.47 -4.13
C GLU A 78 15.15 0.43 -2.88
N ALA A 79 14.09 1.09 -2.45
CA ALA A 79 14.04 1.87 -1.21
C ALA A 79 13.88 1.00 0.05
N GLY A 80 13.74 -0.32 -0.09
CA GLY A 80 13.64 -1.27 1.01
C GLY A 80 12.24 -1.37 1.62
N VAL A 81 11.17 -1.10 0.88
CA VAL A 81 9.81 -1.30 1.38
C VAL A 81 9.63 -2.72 1.94
N PHE A 82 9.02 -2.84 3.12
CA PHE A 82 8.93 -4.12 3.79
C PHE A 82 7.60 -4.87 3.56
N SER A 83 6.57 -4.18 3.10
CA SER A 83 5.33 -4.85 2.68
C SER A 83 4.78 -4.27 1.38
N ILE A 84 4.12 -5.12 0.61
CA ILE A 84 3.39 -4.74 -0.61
C ILE A 84 2.01 -5.36 -0.53
N MET A 85 0.97 -4.56 -0.81
CA MET A 85 -0.41 -5.04 -0.86
C MET A 85 -0.85 -5.23 -2.30
N ALA A 86 -1.40 -6.41 -2.60
CA ALA A 86 -1.97 -6.69 -3.92
C ALA A 86 -3.24 -5.87 -4.16
N ALA A 87 -3.56 -5.58 -5.41
CA ALA A 87 -4.74 -4.78 -5.78
C ALA A 87 -6.00 -5.64 -5.95
N HIS A 88 -7.14 -5.01 -5.80
CA HIS A 88 -8.47 -5.66 -5.98
C HIS A 88 -8.73 -6.17 -7.40
N ASN A 89 -8.15 -5.49 -8.40
CA ASN A 89 -8.42 -5.76 -9.82
C ASN A 89 -7.59 -6.92 -10.36
N GLU A 90 -7.97 -7.37 -11.52
CA GLU A 90 -7.16 -8.23 -12.37
C GLU A 90 -6.44 -7.42 -13.44
N ILE A 91 -5.33 -7.96 -13.93
CA ILE A 91 -4.56 -7.40 -15.04
C ILE A 91 -4.63 -8.38 -16.20
N ASN A 92 -5.25 -7.95 -17.32
CA ASN A 92 -5.36 -8.75 -18.54
C ASN A 92 -5.91 -10.18 -18.25
N GLY A 93 -6.94 -10.26 -17.41
CA GLY A 93 -7.60 -11.52 -17.04
C GLY A 93 -6.93 -12.31 -15.91
N VAL A 94 -5.86 -11.78 -15.29
CA VAL A 94 -5.20 -12.46 -14.15
C VAL A 94 -5.43 -11.64 -12.88
N PRO A 95 -6.23 -12.14 -11.90
CA PRO A 95 -6.42 -11.47 -10.61
C PRO A 95 -5.10 -11.23 -9.89
N SER A 96 -4.91 -10.03 -9.34
CA SER A 96 -3.65 -9.62 -8.72
C SER A 96 -3.21 -10.58 -7.62
N HIS A 97 -4.15 -11.11 -6.84
CA HIS A 97 -3.89 -12.06 -5.76
C HIS A 97 -3.51 -13.49 -6.22
N ALA A 98 -3.68 -13.80 -7.49
CA ALA A 98 -3.26 -15.07 -8.11
C ALA A 98 -2.13 -14.89 -9.15
N ASN A 99 -1.58 -13.67 -9.25
CA ASN A 99 -0.59 -13.33 -10.27
C ASN A 99 0.84 -13.66 -9.80
N LYS A 100 1.22 -14.93 -9.98
CA LYS A 100 2.55 -15.43 -9.63
C LYS A 100 3.67 -14.76 -10.43
N GLU A 101 3.43 -14.48 -11.73
CA GLU A 101 4.42 -13.83 -12.59
C GLU A 101 4.78 -12.45 -12.07
N LEU A 102 3.80 -11.70 -11.57
CA LEU A 102 4.02 -10.37 -11.01
C LEU A 102 4.66 -10.44 -9.62
N MET A 103 4.05 -11.15 -8.68
CA MET A 103 4.49 -11.11 -7.28
C MET A 103 5.77 -11.92 -7.05
N THR A 104 5.79 -13.18 -7.47
CA THR A 104 6.93 -14.06 -7.23
C THR A 104 8.03 -13.83 -8.24
N ASN A 105 7.76 -14.08 -9.55
CA ASN A 105 8.83 -14.11 -10.53
C ASN A 105 9.45 -12.74 -10.76
N LEU A 106 8.63 -11.69 -10.91
CA LEU A 106 9.15 -10.35 -11.18
C LEU A 106 9.61 -9.64 -9.89
N ILE A 107 8.72 -9.48 -8.91
CA ILE A 107 9.01 -8.59 -7.78
C ILE A 107 9.90 -9.29 -6.75
N ARG A 108 9.58 -10.53 -6.37
CA ARG A 108 10.39 -11.24 -5.37
C ARG A 108 11.72 -11.70 -5.94
N ASP A 109 11.70 -12.44 -7.05
CA ASP A 109 12.90 -13.12 -7.56
C ASP A 109 13.78 -12.16 -8.38
N ASN A 110 13.22 -11.43 -9.36
CA ASN A 110 14.02 -10.58 -10.24
C ASN A 110 14.42 -9.24 -9.59
N TRP A 111 13.53 -8.63 -8.76
CA TRP A 111 13.85 -7.36 -8.09
C TRP A 111 14.43 -7.55 -6.69
N GLY A 112 14.41 -8.77 -6.15
CA GLY A 112 14.96 -9.08 -4.83
C GLY A 112 14.09 -8.58 -3.66
N PHE A 113 12.77 -8.55 -3.80
CA PHE A 113 11.89 -8.15 -2.71
C PHE A 113 11.90 -9.17 -1.57
N ASN A 114 12.44 -8.77 -0.42
CA ASN A 114 12.59 -9.63 0.76
C ASN A 114 11.50 -9.46 1.83
N GLY A 115 10.58 -8.52 1.65
CA GLY A 115 9.45 -8.30 2.54
C GLY A 115 8.31 -9.30 2.32
N PHE A 116 7.11 -8.96 2.79
CA PHE A 116 5.93 -9.80 2.64
C PHE A 116 4.85 -9.17 1.77
N PHE A 117 4.11 -10.01 1.05
CA PHE A 117 2.89 -9.59 0.35
C PHE A 117 1.68 -9.81 1.26
N VAL A 118 0.86 -8.77 1.40
CA VAL A 118 -0.41 -8.82 2.10
C VAL A 118 -1.57 -8.75 1.11
N SER A 119 -2.63 -9.50 1.36
CA SER A 119 -3.86 -9.37 0.57
C SER A 119 -4.56 -8.04 0.87
N ASP A 120 -5.42 -7.59 -0.02
CA ASP A 120 -6.41 -6.58 0.29
C ASP A 120 -7.67 -7.23 0.90
N TRP A 121 -8.65 -6.42 1.28
CA TRP A 121 -9.85 -6.81 2.02
C TRP A 121 -10.72 -7.80 1.24
N LEU A 122 -10.91 -9.00 1.75
CA LEU A 122 -11.69 -10.10 1.18
C LEU A 122 -11.21 -10.58 -0.21
N ASP A 123 -10.02 -10.27 -0.65
CA ASP A 123 -9.62 -10.53 -2.04
C ASP A 123 -9.17 -11.96 -2.29
N ILE A 124 -8.79 -12.69 -1.25
CA ILE A 124 -8.60 -14.14 -1.42
C ILE A 124 -9.96 -14.82 -1.65
N GLU A 125 -10.99 -14.43 -0.90
CA GLU A 125 -12.36 -14.88 -1.09
C GLU A 125 -12.92 -14.51 -2.46
N ARG A 126 -12.50 -13.36 -3.00
CA ARG A 126 -12.92 -12.89 -4.32
C ARG A 126 -12.34 -13.67 -5.48
N LEU A 127 -11.31 -14.46 -5.29
CA LEU A 127 -10.86 -15.41 -6.33
C LEU A 127 -11.95 -16.45 -6.65
N GLU A 128 -12.80 -16.78 -5.67
CA GLU A 128 -13.99 -17.59 -5.84
C GLU A 128 -15.20 -16.75 -6.26
N THR A 129 -15.53 -15.73 -5.44
CA THR A 129 -16.85 -15.07 -5.49
C THR A 129 -17.00 -13.99 -6.56
N LEU A 130 -15.89 -13.41 -7.04
CA LEU A 130 -15.87 -12.34 -8.03
C LEU A 130 -15.14 -12.75 -9.31
N HIS A 131 -13.90 -13.22 -9.19
CA HIS A 131 -13.07 -13.58 -10.33
C HIS A 131 -13.38 -14.97 -10.88
N HIS A 132 -14.05 -15.83 -10.11
CA HIS A 132 -14.49 -17.17 -10.49
C HIS A 132 -13.36 -18.08 -11.04
N ILE A 133 -12.13 -17.89 -10.54
CA ILE A 133 -10.98 -18.75 -10.88
C ILE A 133 -10.72 -19.86 -9.86
N ALA A 134 -11.41 -19.84 -8.74
CA ALA A 134 -11.42 -20.88 -7.72
C ALA A 134 -12.84 -21.38 -7.50
N LYS A 135 -13.00 -22.67 -7.24
CA LYS A 135 -14.31 -23.32 -7.00
C LYS A 135 -14.81 -23.17 -5.56
N ASP A 136 -13.89 -22.91 -4.64
CA ASP A 136 -14.13 -22.75 -3.21
C ASP A 136 -13.00 -21.93 -2.55
N PHE A 137 -13.22 -21.48 -1.30
CA PHE A 137 -12.23 -20.69 -0.56
C PHE A 137 -10.90 -21.46 -0.32
N LYS A 138 -10.92 -22.77 -0.26
CA LYS A 138 -9.70 -23.57 -0.12
C LYS A 138 -8.84 -23.49 -1.37
N GLU A 139 -9.43 -23.62 -2.55
CA GLU A 139 -8.69 -23.43 -3.81
C GLU A 139 -8.24 -21.99 -3.97
N ALA A 140 -9.06 -21.01 -3.62
CA ALA A 140 -8.69 -19.59 -3.58
C ALA A 140 -7.45 -19.35 -2.69
N THR A 141 -7.43 -19.94 -1.50
CA THR A 141 -6.28 -19.90 -0.57
C THR A 141 -5.03 -20.51 -1.22
N MET A 142 -5.17 -21.68 -1.87
CA MET A 142 -4.06 -22.35 -2.55
C MET A 142 -3.47 -21.47 -3.66
N LEU A 143 -4.32 -20.89 -4.51
CA LEU A 143 -3.89 -20.01 -5.60
C LEU A 143 -3.14 -18.78 -5.08
N ALA A 144 -3.71 -18.09 -4.09
CA ALA A 144 -3.13 -16.86 -3.54
C ALA A 144 -1.76 -17.13 -2.87
N VAL A 145 -1.66 -18.14 -2.01
CA VAL A 145 -0.41 -18.48 -1.32
C VAL A 145 0.65 -18.97 -2.30
N SER A 146 0.26 -19.76 -3.30
CA SER A 146 1.17 -20.22 -4.35
C SER A 146 1.66 -19.10 -5.27
N ALA A 147 0.85 -18.06 -5.44
CA ALA A 147 1.24 -16.87 -6.20
C ALA A 147 2.19 -15.92 -5.44
N GLY A 148 2.27 -16.03 -4.11
CA GLY A 148 3.22 -15.23 -3.31
C GLY A 148 2.61 -14.49 -2.14
N ILE A 149 1.29 -14.53 -1.91
CA ILE A 149 0.67 -13.90 -0.74
C ILE A 149 1.18 -14.57 0.54
N ASP A 150 1.70 -13.76 1.46
CA ASP A 150 2.26 -14.20 2.73
C ASP A 150 1.30 -13.96 3.91
N MET A 151 0.48 -12.92 3.81
CA MET A 151 -0.43 -12.50 4.87
C MET A 151 -1.83 -12.26 4.34
N HIS A 152 -2.81 -12.92 4.92
CA HIS A 152 -4.23 -12.65 4.68
C HIS A 152 -4.68 -11.47 5.54
N MET A 153 -5.26 -10.44 4.93
CA MET A 153 -5.65 -9.24 5.66
C MET A 153 -6.88 -9.47 6.54
N HIS A 154 -7.89 -10.17 6.01
CA HIS A 154 -9.17 -10.31 6.69
C HIS A 154 -9.95 -11.52 6.19
N GLY A 155 -10.58 -12.21 7.11
CA GLY A 155 -11.50 -13.32 6.87
C GLY A 155 -11.22 -14.51 7.78
N PRO A 156 -12.23 -15.31 8.09
CA PRO A 156 -12.09 -16.53 8.85
C PRO A 156 -11.53 -17.66 8.00
N LEU A 157 -11.13 -18.75 8.65
CA LEU A 157 -10.80 -20.04 8.04
C LEU A 157 -9.52 -20.10 7.19
N PHE A 158 -8.80 -19.01 6.98
CA PHE A 158 -7.58 -19.03 6.19
C PHE A 158 -6.50 -19.97 6.77
N PRO A 159 -6.18 -19.90 8.09
CA PRO A 159 -5.20 -20.82 8.69
C PRO A 159 -5.63 -22.28 8.59
N GLU A 160 -6.91 -22.58 8.77
CA GLU A 160 -7.45 -23.93 8.69
C GLU A 160 -7.28 -24.49 7.27
N LYS A 161 -7.54 -23.66 6.23
CA LYS A 161 -7.34 -24.07 4.83
C LYS A 161 -5.87 -24.29 4.48
N ILE A 162 -4.96 -23.51 5.05
CA ILE A 162 -3.51 -23.76 4.93
C ILE A 162 -3.15 -25.14 5.50
N VAL A 163 -3.62 -25.47 6.71
CA VAL A 163 -3.36 -26.77 7.34
C VAL A 163 -3.91 -27.92 6.49
N GLU A 164 -5.16 -27.81 6.01
CA GLU A 164 -5.75 -28.81 5.11
C GLU A 164 -4.90 -29.00 3.85
N LEU A 165 -4.52 -27.92 3.18
CA LEU A 165 -3.75 -27.96 1.93
C LEU A 165 -2.36 -28.57 2.10
N VAL A 166 -1.69 -28.29 3.22
CA VAL A 166 -0.39 -28.88 3.54
C VAL A 166 -0.55 -30.39 3.81
N ASN A 167 -1.55 -30.81 4.58
CA ASN A 167 -1.81 -32.22 4.87
C ASN A 167 -2.19 -33.02 3.61
N GLU A 168 -2.83 -32.38 2.63
CA GLU A 168 -3.15 -32.95 1.33
C GLU A 168 -1.98 -32.93 0.33
N GLY A 169 -0.84 -32.36 0.70
CA GLY A 169 0.31 -32.20 -0.19
C GLY A 169 0.11 -31.20 -1.34
N LYS A 170 -0.93 -30.38 -1.29
CA LYS A 170 -1.26 -29.37 -2.32
C LYS A 170 -0.53 -28.06 -2.11
N LEU A 171 -0.10 -27.77 -0.90
CA LEU A 171 0.71 -26.62 -0.54
C LEU A 171 1.98 -27.08 0.19
N SER A 172 3.12 -26.59 -0.25
CA SER A 172 4.41 -26.92 0.37
C SER A 172 4.53 -26.29 1.76
N LEU A 173 4.92 -27.07 2.76
CA LEU A 173 5.23 -26.56 4.09
C LEU A 173 6.37 -25.52 4.05
N ASN A 174 7.33 -25.66 3.13
CA ASN A 174 8.39 -24.68 2.95
C ASN A 174 7.85 -23.30 2.55
N ARG A 175 6.80 -23.26 1.70
CA ARG A 175 6.16 -22.00 1.32
C ARG A 175 5.45 -21.34 2.51
N VAL A 176 4.79 -22.13 3.36
CA VAL A 176 4.15 -21.63 4.58
C VAL A 176 5.19 -21.11 5.56
N ASN A 177 6.28 -21.85 5.75
CA ASN A 177 7.39 -21.43 6.62
C ASN A 177 8.05 -20.15 6.12
N ASP A 178 8.24 -19.99 4.79
CA ASP A 178 8.76 -18.76 4.20
C ASP A 178 7.84 -17.56 4.51
N ALA A 179 6.53 -17.68 4.28
CA ALA A 179 5.57 -16.64 4.60
C ALA A 179 5.58 -16.26 6.09
N CYS A 180 5.56 -17.27 6.95
CA CYS A 180 5.60 -17.06 8.39
C CYS A 180 6.89 -16.36 8.83
N SER A 181 8.04 -16.77 8.28
CA SER A 181 9.33 -16.19 8.62
C SER A 181 9.40 -14.71 8.32
N LYS A 182 8.85 -14.24 7.19
CA LYS A 182 8.83 -12.82 6.80
C LYS A 182 7.99 -11.97 7.77
N ILE A 183 6.85 -12.51 8.21
CA ILE A 183 6.00 -11.81 9.18
C ILE A 183 6.68 -11.78 10.57
N LEU A 184 7.31 -12.87 10.98
CA LEU A 184 8.07 -12.92 12.23
C LEU A 184 9.28 -11.98 12.18
N GLU A 185 10.01 -11.94 11.07
CA GLU A 185 11.13 -11.02 10.86
C GLU A 185 10.68 -9.57 11.03
N ALA A 186 9.52 -9.19 10.46
CA ALA A 186 8.94 -7.88 10.66
C ALA A 186 8.71 -7.56 12.14
N LYS A 187 8.11 -8.50 12.88
CA LYS A 187 7.86 -8.35 14.33
C LYS A 187 9.14 -8.21 15.13
N PHE A 188 10.16 -9.01 14.81
CA PHE A 188 11.47 -8.92 15.48
C PHE A 188 12.16 -7.59 15.20
N LYS A 189 12.21 -7.15 13.93
CA LYS A 189 12.81 -5.88 13.54
C LYS A 189 12.14 -4.67 14.19
N LEU A 190 10.83 -4.72 14.38
CA LEU A 190 10.07 -3.69 15.09
C LEU A 190 10.16 -3.78 16.62
N GLY A 191 10.84 -4.80 17.18
CA GLY A 191 10.99 -5.00 18.63
C GLY A 191 9.66 -5.31 19.34
N LEU A 192 8.68 -5.88 18.63
CA LEU A 192 7.34 -6.11 19.19
C LEU A 192 7.29 -7.21 20.27
N PHE A 193 8.33 -8.03 20.38
CA PHE A 193 8.43 -9.04 21.44
C PHE A 193 8.95 -8.45 22.74
N GLU A 194 9.83 -7.45 22.66
CA GLU A 194 10.41 -6.74 23.78
C GLU A 194 9.51 -5.58 24.24
N ASN A 195 8.92 -4.86 23.29
CA ASN A 195 8.15 -3.63 23.53
C ASN A 195 6.78 -3.71 22.82
N LYS A 196 5.83 -4.38 23.47
CA LYS A 196 4.48 -4.63 22.94
C LYS A 196 3.59 -3.38 22.91
N TYR A 197 3.85 -2.44 23.80
CA TYR A 197 2.95 -1.32 24.07
C TYR A 197 3.66 0.02 23.92
N VAL A 198 2.90 1.03 23.52
CA VAL A 198 3.37 2.41 23.53
C VAL A 198 3.49 2.94 24.96
N ASP A 199 4.46 3.81 25.19
CA ASP A 199 4.60 4.52 26.47
C ASP A 199 3.61 5.69 26.51
N LEU A 200 2.54 5.54 27.27
CA LEU A 200 1.49 6.54 27.39
C LEU A 200 1.99 7.87 27.97
N ASN A 201 3.07 7.86 28.75
CA ASN A 201 3.63 9.09 29.33
C ASN A 201 4.34 9.98 28.28
N LYS A 202 4.64 9.44 27.11
CA LYS A 202 5.29 10.17 26.01
C LYS A 202 4.30 10.72 24.96
N ILE A 203 3.03 10.43 25.09
CA ILE A 203 2.02 10.77 24.09
C ILE A 203 1.97 12.29 23.88
N ASP A 204 1.89 13.07 24.94
CA ASP A 204 1.77 14.53 24.88
C ASP A 204 3.02 15.22 24.33
N ASP A 205 4.20 14.60 24.51
CA ASP A 205 5.46 15.09 23.97
C ASP A 205 5.63 14.76 22.46
N ILE A 206 5.00 13.69 22.00
CA ILE A 206 5.14 13.20 20.61
C ILE A 206 4.01 13.70 19.74
N LEU A 207 2.75 13.47 20.14
CA LEU A 207 1.59 13.81 19.33
C LEU A 207 1.37 15.33 19.31
N PHE A 208 1.15 15.85 18.11
CA PHE A 208 0.82 17.27 17.89
C PHE A 208 1.83 18.27 18.48
N ASN A 209 3.06 17.84 18.71
CA ASN A 209 4.10 18.77 19.16
C ASN A 209 4.32 19.90 18.13
N GLN A 210 5.02 20.96 18.54
CA GLN A 210 5.16 22.16 17.71
C GLN A 210 5.86 21.87 16.36
N THR A 211 6.80 20.94 16.32
CA THR A 211 7.49 20.53 15.07
C THR A 211 6.49 19.87 14.10
N HIS A 212 5.65 18.96 14.59
CA HIS A 212 4.63 18.31 13.76
C HIS A 212 3.61 19.34 13.23
N ARG A 213 3.16 20.27 14.08
CA ARG A 213 2.23 21.34 13.66
C ARG A 213 2.85 22.26 12.61
N ASN A 214 4.12 22.64 12.78
CA ASN A 214 4.84 23.47 11.82
C ASN A 214 5.01 22.76 10.48
N THR A 215 5.35 21.46 10.49
CA THR A 215 5.47 20.64 9.28
C THR A 215 4.13 20.53 8.57
N ALA A 216 3.05 20.22 9.28
CA ALA A 216 1.71 20.16 8.72
C ALA A 216 1.27 21.49 8.10
N LEU A 217 1.52 22.60 8.80
CA LEU A 217 1.21 23.94 8.29
C LEU A 217 2.04 24.28 7.03
N LYS A 218 3.32 23.95 7.03
CA LYS A 218 4.19 24.15 5.87
C LYS A 218 3.69 23.34 4.67
N THR A 219 3.43 22.05 4.86
CA THR A 219 2.90 21.17 3.81
C THR A 219 1.57 21.67 3.25
N ALA A 220 0.64 22.08 4.13
CA ALA A 220 -0.63 22.63 3.70
C ALA A 220 -0.46 23.91 2.86
N ARG A 221 0.44 24.82 3.27
CA ARG A 221 0.71 26.07 2.52
C ARG A 221 1.35 25.81 1.15
N GLU A 222 2.31 24.88 1.09
CA GLU A 222 3.00 24.52 -0.16
C GLU A 222 2.10 23.72 -1.11
N GLY A 223 1.10 23.01 -0.58
CA GLY A 223 0.12 22.26 -1.38
C GLY A 223 -1.02 23.10 -1.97
N ILE A 224 -1.15 24.37 -1.58
CA ILE A 224 -2.21 25.24 -2.13
C ILE A 224 -1.85 25.70 -3.54
N VAL A 225 -2.71 25.37 -4.50
CA VAL A 225 -2.55 25.75 -5.92
C VAL A 225 -3.58 26.79 -6.31
N LEU A 226 -3.12 27.95 -6.81
CA LEU A 226 -3.99 28.99 -7.33
C LEU A 226 -4.42 28.67 -8.76
N LEU A 227 -5.56 28.02 -8.93
CA LEU A 227 -6.07 27.59 -10.23
C LEU A 227 -6.56 28.76 -11.12
N LYS A 228 -7.12 29.79 -10.51
CA LYS A 228 -7.64 30.98 -11.20
C LYS A 228 -7.64 32.20 -10.29
N ASN A 229 -7.21 33.34 -10.81
CA ASN A 229 -7.26 34.60 -10.09
C ASN A 229 -7.60 35.75 -11.06
N ASN A 230 -8.75 36.34 -10.90
CA ASN A 230 -9.20 37.50 -11.68
C ASN A 230 -8.87 38.81 -10.89
N SER A 231 -7.63 38.95 -10.46
CA SER A 231 -7.09 40.14 -9.74
C SER A 231 -7.72 40.37 -8.35
N ILE A 232 -8.34 39.36 -7.74
CA ILE A 232 -8.87 39.45 -6.38
C ILE A 232 -7.77 39.22 -5.32
N LEU A 233 -6.78 38.38 -5.67
CA LEU A 233 -5.64 38.08 -4.81
C LEU A 233 -4.37 38.78 -5.35
N PRO A 234 -3.47 39.26 -4.46
CA PRO A 234 -3.57 39.27 -3.01
C PRO A 234 -4.62 40.29 -2.50
N LEU A 235 -5.29 39.91 -1.40
CA LEU A 235 -6.25 40.82 -0.76
C LEU A 235 -5.50 42.06 -0.25
N THR A 236 -5.91 43.24 -0.72
CA THR A 236 -5.33 44.51 -0.24
C THR A 236 -5.77 44.78 1.19
N LYS A 237 -4.81 44.98 2.09
CA LYS A 237 -5.06 45.49 3.45
C LYS A 237 -5.36 46.99 3.35
N THR A 238 -6.62 47.34 3.17
CA THR A 238 -7.02 48.74 3.24
C THR A 238 -7.43 49.06 4.68
N PRO A 239 -6.71 49.93 5.39
CA PRO A 239 -6.98 50.23 6.81
C PRO A 239 -8.39 50.73 7.13
N SER A 240 -9.10 51.25 6.12
CA SER A 240 -10.40 51.92 6.29
C SER A 240 -11.62 51.04 6.02
N LYS A 241 -11.45 49.81 5.50
CA LYS A 241 -12.55 48.87 5.26
C LYS A 241 -12.35 47.60 6.06
N LYS A 242 -13.27 47.29 6.96
CA LYS A 242 -13.38 45.97 7.61
C LYS A 242 -13.86 44.95 6.56
N ASN A 243 -12.93 44.31 5.85
CA ASN A 243 -13.27 43.20 4.97
C ASN A 243 -13.72 42.00 5.83
N LYS A 244 -14.90 41.50 5.53
CA LYS A 244 -15.41 40.25 6.12
C LYS A 244 -14.97 39.12 5.24
N ILE A 245 -14.33 38.12 5.83
CA ILE A 245 -13.97 36.85 5.15
C ILE A 245 -14.85 35.76 5.72
N LEU A 246 -15.61 35.12 4.87
CA LEU A 246 -16.37 33.94 5.23
C LEU A 246 -15.48 32.69 5.01
N VAL A 247 -15.25 31.93 6.07
CA VAL A 247 -14.62 30.62 5.99
C VAL A 247 -15.71 29.57 6.11
N THR A 248 -15.78 28.68 5.15
CA THR A 248 -16.79 27.61 5.09
C THR A 248 -16.18 26.34 4.54
N GLY A 249 -16.76 25.20 4.88
CA GLY A 249 -16.31 23.89 4.45
C GLY A 249 -17.20 22.76 5.00
N PRO A 250 -16.92 21.53 4.64
CA PRO A 250 -17.71 20.37 5.06
C PRO A 250 -17.40 19.86 6.47
N ASN A 251 -16.78 20.61 7.33
CA ASN A 251 -16.40 20.23 8.69
C ASN A 251 -17.57 20.36 9.67
#